data_0b99efa94b8a66b835f1aa03e34c292b
#
_entry.id   0b99efa94b8a66b835f1aa03e34c292b
#
_cell.length_a   1.000
_cell.length_b   1.000
_cell.length_c   1.000
_cell.angle_alpha   90.00
_cell.angle_beta   90.00
_cell.angle_gamma   90.00
#
_symmetry.space_group_name_H-M   'P 1'
#
loop_
_entity.id
_entity.type
_entity.pdbx_description
1 polymer ?
#
loop_
_entity_poly.entity_id
_entity_poly.type
_entity_poly.pdbx_seq_one_letter_code
_entity_poly.pdbx_strand_id
1 'polypeptide(L)'
;MKIIEKFSTKNDCYKNNMNKTNSNYTNFQKNGPKGLMLHSVGCPQDDALVFVNNWNKSGIEVAVHAVLQDDGTVYQCLPWNYRAWHAGGSANNTHIGVEMTEPDCIKYTGGSRFTCSNVAKAKEQVAGTYKTAVELFAYLCNKYNLDPMADGVIICHAEGYKRGIASNHGDVTHLWDQLGTGYTMDGFRKDVKKAMGSSGGSISTTAKPESSSVLYRVQTGAYSKKENAESQLAKVKAAGFDGYMVKVDSLYKIQVGAYSQKANATAMAEKLESKGFDAFITTTGGQAASVADTLIVGDTVKMQKGAPVYNMSYGFNDWVYDSVLYVREIKGNCVVVSTQKTGAVTGSVDKKYLIKI
;
A
#
# COMPACT_ATOMS: atom_id res chain seq x y z
N MET A 1 4.38 5.35 1.48
CA MET A 1 4.02 4.70 2.76
C MET A 1 4.08 3.18 2.64
N LYS A 2 4.26 2.46 3.77
CA LYS A 2 4.30 0.99 3.85
C LYS A 2 3.24 0.52 4.84
N ILE A 3 2.27 -0.29 4.39
CA ILE A 3 1.26 -0.88 5.29
C ILE A 3 1.73 -2.27 5.71
N ILE A 4 1.73 -2.50 7.02
CA ILE A 4 2.09 -3.78 7.66
C ILE A 4 0.86 -4.26 8.43
N GLU A 5 0.28 -5.38 8.03
CA GLU A 5 -0.83 -5.99 8.76
C GLU A 5 -0.36 -6.56 10.10
N LYS A 6 -0.91 -6.04 11.16
CA LYS A 6 -0.68 -6.44 12.56
C LYS A 6 -2.03 -6.52 13.28
N PHE A 7 -2.94 -7.35 12.76
CA PHE A 7 -4.30 -7.44 13.28
C PHE A 7 -4.33 -7.80 14.75
N SER A 8 -5.07 -7.01 15.50
CA SER A 8 -5.27 -7.17 16.95
C SER A 8 -6.26 -8.31 17.25
N THR A 9 -5.94 -9.53 16.85
CA THR A 9 -6.84 -10.70 16.89
C THR A 9 -7.28 -11.12 18.29
N LYS A 10 -6.54 -10.69 19.35
CA LYS A 10 -6.90 -10.92 20.75
C LYS A 10 -7.82 -9.83 21.31
N ASN A 11 -7.92 -8.68 20.66
CA ASN A 11 -8.75 -7.55 21.07
C ASN A 11 -10.24 -7.91 20.96
N ASP A 12 -11.04 -7.46 21.90
CA ASP A 12 -12.46 -7.83 21.94
C ASP A 12 -13.26 -7.16 20.81
N CYS A 13 -12.87 -5.96 20.37
CA CYS A 13 -13.46 -5.33 19.18
C CYS A 13 -13.23 -6.16 17.90
N TYR A 14 -12.04 -6.76 17.73
CA TYR A 14 -11.78 -7.68 16.61
C TYR A 14 -12.69 -8.91 16.68
N LYS A 15 -12.80 -9.55 17.85
CA LYS A 15 -13.67 -10.74 18.07
C LYS A 15 -15.15 -10.40 17.83
N ASN A 16 -15.60 -9.22 18.29
CA ASN A 16 -16.96 -8.76 18.09
C ASN A 16 -17.32 -8.58 16.61
N ASN A 17 -16.36 -8.12 15.79
CA ASN A 17 -16.50 -8.07 14.34
C ASN A 17 -16.58 -9.46 13.71
N MET A 18 -15.73 -10.39 14.15
CA MET A 18 -15.73 -11.79 13.68
C MET A 18 -17.06 -12.47 13.98
N ASN A 19 -17.53 -12.34 15.21
CA ASN A 19 -18.74 -12.99 15.72
C ASN A 19 -20.03 -12.23 15.35
N LYS A 20 -19.90 -11.05 14.74
CA LYS A 20 -21.04 -10.18 14.34
C LYS A 20 -22.03 -9.98 15.50
N THR A 21 -21.51 -9.64 16.67
CA THR A 21 -22.22 -9.64 17.94
C THR A 21 -23.46 -8.73 17.99
N ASN A 22 -23.49 -7.67 17.16
CA ASN A 22 -24.64 -6.79 17.03
C ASN A 22 -24.68 -6.10 15.65
N SER A 23 -25.79 -5.38 15.40
CA SER A 23 -26.05 -4.71 14.13
C SER A 23 -25.04 -3.63 13.76
N ASN A 24 -24.38 -2.98 14.72
CA ASN A 24 -23.36 -1.97 14.41
C ASN A 24 -22.17 -2.56 13.67
N TYR A 25 -21.68 -3.73 14.09
CA TYR A 25 -20.58 -4.44 13.43
C TYR A 25 -20.98 -4.92 12.05
N THR A 26 -22.16 -5.56 11.93
CA THR A 26 -22.65 -6.06 10.64
C THR A 26 -22.97 -4.95 9.66
N ASN A 27 -23.52 -3.82 10.14
CA ASN A 27 -23.81 -2.66 9.29
C ASN A 27 -22.55 -1.99 8.77
N PHE A 28 -21.51 -1.83 9.60
CA PHE A 28 -20.24 -1.27 9.16
C PHE A 28 -19.60 -2.17 8.09
N GLN A 29 -19.58 -3.48 8.31
CA GLN A 29 -19.03 -4.43 7.34
C GLN A 29 -19.78 -4.44 6.01
N LYS A 30 -21.11 -4.34 6.06
CA LYS A 30 -21.99 -4.34 4.88
C LYS A 30 -21.90 -3.04 4.09
N ASN A 31 -21.92 -1.90 4.78
CA ASN A 31 -22.04 -0.59 4.14
C ASN A 31 -20.68 0.06 3.87
N GLY A 32 -19.62 -0.41 4.52
CA GLY A 32 -18.30 0.20 4.51
C GLY A 32 -18.24 1.52 5.29
N PRO A 33 -17.06 2.13 5.37
CA PRO A 33 -16.89 3.44 6.01
C PRO A 33 -17.53 4.55 5.19
N LYS A 34 -18.06 5.57 5.88
CA LYS A 34 -18.56 6.81 5.31
C LYS A 34 -17.56 7.95 5.42
N GLY A 35 -16.51 7.75 6.21
CA GLY A 35 -15.47 8.74 6.43
C GLY A 35 -14.26 8.17 7.15
N LEU A 36 -13.32 9.06 7.42
CA LEU A 36 -12.04 8.78 8.07
C LEU A 36 -11.84 9.76 9.23
N MET A 37 -11.38 9.26 10.37
CA MET A 37 -11.09 10.08 11.55
C MET A 37 -9.61 10.00 11.90
N LEU A 38 -8.97 11.16 11.92
CA LEU A 38 -7.57 11.31 12.30
C LEU A 38 -7.46 11.57 13.79
N HIS A 39 -6.60 10.79 14.44
CA HIS A 39 -6.28 10.88 15.84
C HIS A 39 -4.78 11.03 16.06
N SER A 40 -4.40 11.36 17.28
CA SER A 40 -3.05 11.13 17.81
C SER A 40 -3.15 10.46 19.17
N VAL A 41 -2.15 9.62 19.48
CA VAL A 41 -2.21 8.64 20.58
C VAL A 41 -2.35 9.25 21.99
N GLY A 42 -2.23 10.56 22.16
CA GLY A 42 -2.34 11.25 23.46
C GLY A 42 -1.25 10.85 24.45
N CYS A 43 -0.11 10.37 23.97
CA CYS A 43 1.00 9.86 24.76
C CYS A 43 2.32 10.16 24.04
N PRO A 44 3.35 10.71 24.73
CA PRO A 44 4.66 11.00 24.13
C PRO A 44 5.40 9.69 23.80
N GLN A 45 5.01 9.08 22.68
CA GLN A 45 5.54 7.80 22.22
C GLN A 45 5.59 7.78 20.69
N ASP A 46 6.78 7.61 20.14
CA ASP A 46 7.06 7.59 18.70
C ASP A 46 7.05 6.19 18.08
N ASP A 47 7.12 5.13 18.89
CA ASP A 47 7.01 3.74 18.40
C ASP A 47 5.55 3.26 18.38
N ALA A 48 4.99 3.10 17.18
CA ALA A 48 3.64 2.59 16.97
C ALA A 48 3.44 1.16 17.49
N LEU A 49 4.49 0.33 17.53
CA LEU A 49 4.39 -1.06 17.99
C LEU A 49 4.02 -1.16 19.47
N VAL A 50 4.34 -0.14 20.28
CA VAL A 50 3.91 -0.06 21.68
C VAL A 50 2.38 -0.12 21.76
N PHE A 51 1.68 0.68 20.95
CA PHE A 51 0.21 0.72 20.92
C PHE A 51 -0.38 -0.55 20.29
N VAL A 52 0.15 -0.99 19.15
CA VAL A 52 -0.26 -2.22 18.47
C VAL A 52 -0.23 -3.42 19.42
N ASN A 53 0.85 -3.58 20.19
CA ASN A 53 1.00 -4.67 21.14
C ASN A 53 0.09 -4.51 22.38
N ASN A 54 -0.08 -3.28 22.86
CA ASN A 54 -0.90 -3.01 24.03
C ASN A 54 -2.39 -3.21 23.76
N TRP A 55 -2.86 -2.85 22.57
CA TRP A 55 -4.26 -3.04 22.19
C TRP A 55 -4.57 -4.47 21.73
N ASN A 56 -3.59 -5.29 21.41
CA ASN A 56 -3.80 -6.69 21.01
C ASN A 56 -3.87 -7.62 22.25
N LYS A 57 -4.77 -7.32 23.19
CA LYS A 57 -4.98 -8.09 24.41
C LYS A 57 -6.46 -8.40 24.60
N SER A 58 -6.79 -9.51 25.25
CA SER A 58 -8.15 -9.85 25.65
C SER A 58 -8.61 -8.88 26.77
N GLY A 59 -9.90 -8.54 26.77
CA GLY A 59 -10.47 -7.56 27.69
C GLY A 59 -10.21 -6.09 27.31
N ILE A 60 -9.55 -5.86 26.18
CA ILE A 60 -9.37 -4.51 25.59
C ILE A 60 -10.35 -4.37 24.43
N GLU A 61 -11.25 -3.38 24.50
CA GLU A 61 -12.20 -3.06 23.44
C GLU A 61 -11.75 -1.88 22.58
N VAL A 62 -10.97 -0.95 23.16
CA VAL A 62 -10.39 0.16 22.40
C VAL A 62 -9.56 -0.38 21.25
N ALA A 63 -9.87 0.10 20.06
CA ALA A 63 -9.21 -0.34 18.83
C ALA A 63 -9.33 0.73 17.76
N VAL A 64 -8.26 0.89 16.98
CA VAL A 64 -8.20 1.71 15.77
C VAL A 64 -7.89 0.81 14.57
N HIS A 65 -8.12 1.32 13.38
CA HIS A 65 -7.81 0.56 12.17
C HIS A 65 -6.31 0.55 11.88
N ALA A 66 -5.61 1.63 12.20
CA ALA A 66 -4.15 1.70 12.04
C ALA A 66 -3.50 2.68 13.01
N VAL A 67 -2.23 2.41 13.31
CA VAL A 67 -1.28 3.35 13.95
C VAL A 67 -0.17 3.62 12.96
N LEU A 68 0.22 4.88 12.79
CA LEU A 68 1.23 5.29 11.82
C LEU A 68 2.40 6.05 12.47
N GLN A 69 3.58 5.88 11.85
CA GLN A 69 4.83 6.52 12.23
C GLN A 69 5.28 7.56 11.19
N ASP A 70 6.27 8.33 11.59
CA ASP A 70 6.88 9.41 10.80
C ASP A 70 7.73 8.91 9.62
N ASP A 71 8.19 7.66 9.67
CA ASP A 71 9.00 7.01 8.63
C ASP A 71 8.20 6.46 7.43
N GLY A 72 6.90 6.69 7.39
CA GLY A 72 6.01 6.16 6.36
C GLY A 72 5.45 4.76 6.66
N THR A 73 5.72 4.21 7.84
CA THR A 73 5.18 2.91 8.27
C THR A 73 3.77 3.08 8.85
N VAL A 74 2.85 2.22 8.41
CA VAL A 74 1.47 2.11 8.90
C VAL A 74 1.25 0.69 9.39
N TYR A 75 0.97 0.52 10.66
CA TYR A 75 0.56 -0.77 11.23
C TYR A 75 -0.95 -0.88 11.22
N GLN A 76 -1.49 -1.73 10.36
CA GLN A 76 -2.93 -1.98 10.28
C GLN A 76 -3.34 -2.96 11.37
N CYS A 77 -4.17 -2.48 12.33
CA CYS A 77 -4.61 -3.22 13.52
C CYS A 77 -5.94 -3.94 13.31
N LEU A 78 -6.80 -3.44 12.43
CA LEU A 78 -8.08 -4.04 12.04
C LEU A 78 -8.22 -4.05 10.51
N PRO A 79 -8.93 -5.05 9.94
CA PRO A 79 -9.41 -4.94 8.56
C PRO A 79 -10.20 -3.64 8.38
N TRP A 80 -9.98 -2.95 7.25
CA TRP A 80 -10.59 -1.64 7.00
C TRP A 80 -12.12 -1.63 7.02
N ASN A 81 -12.76 -2.75 6.78
CA ASN A 81 -14.21 -2.92 6.82
C ASN A 81 -14.72 -3.39 8.19
N TYR A 82 -13.86 -3.52 9.21
CA TYR A 82 -14.29 -3.80 10.56
C TYR A 82 -14.69 -2.50 11.25
N ARG A 83 -15.67 -2.58 12.16
CA ARG A 83 -16.00 -1.48 13.05
C ARG A 83 -14.95 -1.39 14.15
N ALA A 84 -14.41 -0.21 14.39
CA ALA A 84 -13.46 0.03 15.48
C ALA A 84 -14.14 0.72 16.69
N TRP A 85 -13.41 0.83 17.80
CA TRP A 85 -13.84 1.56 18.99
C TRP A 85 -12.78 2.63 19.31
N HIS A 86 -12.83 3.76 18.57
CA HIS A 86 -11.81 4.80 18.63
C HIS A 86 -12.35 6.19 18.98
N ALA A 87 -13.65 6.43 18.81
CA ALA A 87 -14.20 7.78 18.88
C ALA A 87 -15.02 8.06 20.15
N GLY A 88 -15.33 7.02 20.94
CA GLY A 88 -16.23 7.18 22.11
C GLY A 88 -17.64 7.63 21.75
N GLY A 89 -18.07 7.49 20.49
CA GLY A 89 -19.36 7.94 19.99
C GLY A 89 -19.79 7.24 18.69
N SER A 90 -20.80 7.82 18.02
CA SER A 90 -21.39 7.23 16.80
C SER A 90 -20.44 7.20 15.60
N ALA A 91 -19.35 7.97 15.61
CA ALA A 91 -18.30 7.90 14.59
C ALA A 91 -17.66 6.49 14.51
N ASN A 92 -17.65 5.72 15.60
CA ASN A 92 -17.25 4.31 15.58
C ASN A 92 -18.04 3.47 14.55
N ASN A 93 -19.24 3.88 14.19
CA ASN A 93 -20.13 3.16 13.28
C ASN A 93 -20.00 3.62 11.82
N THR A 94 -19.16 4.63 11.55
CA THR A 94 -19.13 5.32 10.26
C THR A 94 -17.74 5.67 9.77
N HIS A 95 -16.74 5.78 10.65
CA HIS A 95 -15.40 6.24 10.28
C HIS A 95 -14.34 5.18 10.54
N ILE A 96 -13.36 5.13 9.64
CA ILE A 96 -12.08 4.48 9.89
C ILE A 96 -11.26 5.39 10.82
N GLY A 97 -10.88 4.92 12.00
CA GLY A 97 -10.00 5.65 12.92
C GLY A 97 -8.53 5.31 12.69
N VAL A 98 -7.68 6.33 12.63
CA VAL A 98 -6.23 6.20 12.43
C VAL A 98 -5.51 7.06 13.45
N GLU A 99 -4.54 6.48 14.17
CA GLU A 99 -3.71 7.15 15.16
C GLU A 99 -2.35 7.52 14.60
N MET A 100 -1.94 8.76 14.80
CA MET A 100 -0.54 9.18 14.62
C MET A 100 0.21 9.01 15.92
N THR A 101 1.45 8.50 15.88
CA THR A 101 2.37 8.56 17.03
C THR A 101 2.73 10.01 17.36
N GLU A 102 3.12 10.25 18.61
CA GLU A 102 3.48 11.59 19.11
C GLU A 102 4.96 11.67 19.48
N PRO A 103 5.56 12.86 19.40
CA PRO A 103 6.97 13.04 19.74
C PRO A 103 7.30 12.61 21.18
N ASP A 104 8.37 11.82 21.34
CA ASP A 104 8.89 11.39 22.64
C ASP A 104 9.46 12.55 23.49
N CYS A 105 9.78 13.67 22.84
CA CYS A 105 10.34 14.86 23.46
C CYS A 105 9.29 15.87 23.98
N ILE A 106 7.99 15.54 23.91
CA ILE A 106 6.94 16.32 24.58
C ILE A 106 6.62 15.72 25.95
N LYS A 107 6.02 16.54 26.83
CA LYS A 107 5.51 16.11 28.14
C LYS A 107 4.20 16.81 28.43
N TYR A 108 3.11 16.05 28.52
CA TYR A 108 1.82 16.59 28.87
C TYR A 108 1.79 17.17 30.28
N THR A 109 1.19 18.34 30.43
CA THR A 109 1.09 19.10 31.69
C THR A 109 -0.34 19.20 32.20
N GLY A 110 -1.31 18.75 31.41
CA GLY A 110 -2.74 18.70 31.75
C GLY A 110 -3.61 18.88 30.51
N GLY A 111 -4.60 18.00 30.34
CA GLY A 111 -5.44 17.95 29.14
C GLY A 111 -4.58 17.82 27.87
N SER A 112 -4.81 18.67 26.88
CA SER A 112 -4.05 18.68 25.62
C SER A 112 -2.80 19.60 25.66
N ARG A 113 -2.43 20.15 26.82
CA ARG A 113 -1.26 21.02 26.94
C ARG A 113 0.00 20.21 27.23
N PHE A 114 1.10 20.59 26.61
CA PHE A 114 2.41 19.96 26.82
C PHE A 114 3.55 20.98 26.80
N THR A 115 4.69 20.60 27.37
CA THR A 115 5.99 21.22 27.16
C THR A 115 6.80 20.37 26.18
N CYS A 116 7.75 20.97 25.46
CA CYS A 116 8.59 20.28 24.50
C CYS A 116 10.06 20.60 24.77
N SER A 117 10.89 19.57 24.96
CA SER A 117 12.32 19.71 25.21
C SER A 117 13.13 19.92 23.92
N ASN A 118 12.61 19.53 22.77
CA ASN A 118 13.24 19.70 21.46
C ASN A 118 12.19 19.96 20.36
N VAL A 119 11.86 21.23 20.18
CA VAL A 119 10.82 21.65 19.23
C VAL A 119 11.17 21.29 17.78
N ALA A 120 12.45 21.34 17.39
CA ALA A 120 12.88 20.99 16.04
C ALA A 120 12.62 19.51 15.75
N LYS A 121 13.05 18.60 16.64
CA LYS A 121 12.78 17.17 16.56
C LYS A 121 11.27 16.88 16.51
N ALA A 122 10.50 17.52 17.39
CA ALA A 122 9.05 17.35 17.45
C ALA A 122 8.36 17.75 16.14
N LYS A 123 8.76 18.87 15.55
CA LYS A 123 8.22 19.34 14.25
C LYS A 123 8.56 18.38 13.11
N GLU A 124 9.79 17.87 13.06
CA GLU A 124 10.21 16.89 12.05
C GLU A 124 9.36 15.62 12.12
N GLN A 125 9.18 15.09 13.33
CA GLN A 125 8.40 13.87 13.57
C GLN A 125 6.91 14.08 13.22
N VAL A 126 6.32 15.21 13.65
CA VAL A 126 4.93 15.56 13.28
C VAL A 126 4.77 15.77 11.78
N ALA A 127 5.77 16.32 11.09
CA ALA A 127 5.73 16.43 9.64
C ALA A 127 5.78 15.06 8.95
N GLY A 128 6.55 14.12 9.48
CA GLY A 128 6.60 12.73 9.01
C GLY A 128 5.27 12.01 9.20
N THR A 129 4.66 12.07 10.40
CA THR A 129 3.36 11.44 10.66
C THR A 129 2.24 12.09 9.85
N TYR A 130 2.25 13.42 9.69
CA TYR A 130 1.32 14.15 8.82
C TYR A 130 1.39 13.64 7.38
N LYS A 131 2.60 13.55 6.82
CA LYS A 131 2.82 13.03 5.46
C LYS A 131 2.30 11.60 5.31
N THR A 132 2.62 10.73 6.27
CA THR A 132 2.16 9.33 6.27
C THR A 132 0.63 9.25 6.34
N ALA A 133 -0.01 10.11 7.15
CA ALA A 133 -1.46 10.22 7.26
C ALA A 133 -2.10 10.69 5.95
N VAL A 134 -1.53 11.71 5.28
CA VAL A 134 -2.00 12.17 3.97
C VAL A 134 -2.01 11.04 2.94
N GLU A 135 -0.92 10.28 2.87
CA GLU A 135 -0.79 9.15 1.93
C GLU A 135 -1.80 8.03 2.24
N LEU A 136 -2.00 7.69 3.53
CA LEU A 136 -2.97 6.68 3.95
C LEU A 136 -4.40 7.12 3.69
N PHE A 137 -4.74 8.36 4.01
CA PHE A 137 -6.10 8.89 3.81
C PHE A 137 -6.44 9.00 2.32
N ALA A 138 -5.48 9.39 1.47
CA ALA A 138 -5.66 9.37 0.02
C ALA A 138 -5.90 7.95 -0.51
N TYR A 139 -5.15 6.96 -0.03
CA TYR A 139 -5.38 5.55 -0.34
C TYR A 139 -6.78 5.09 0.07
N LEU A 140 -7.22 5.40 1.30
CA LEU A 140 -8.53 5.00 1.81
C LEU A 140 -9.68 5.73 1.10
N CYS A 141 -9.53 7.02 0.80
CA CYS A 141 -10.50 7.77 0.01
C CYS A 141 -10.69 7.16 -1.38
N ASN A 142 -9.60 6.82 -2.07
CA ASN A 142 -9.67 6.11 -3.35
C ASN A 142 -10.30 4.72 -3.21
N LYS A 143 -9.94 3.96 -2.17
CA LYS A 143 -10.46 2.61 -1.92
C LYS A 143 -11.97 2.59 -1.71
N TYR A 144 -12.50 3.58 -0.99
CA TYR A 144 -13.92 3.64 -0.61
C TYR A 144 -14.72 4.69 -1.38
N ASN A 145 -14.13 5.29 -2.40
CA ASN A 145 -14.75 6.35 -3.20
C ASN A 145 -15.29 7.51 -2.35
N LEU A 146 -14.47 7.98 -1.40
CA LEU A 146 -14.79 9.08 -0.51
C LEU A 146 -14.23 10.39 -1.08
N ASP A 147 -15.03 11.46 -1.07
CA ASP A 147 -14.51 12.79 -1.39
C ASP A 147 -13.93 13.44 -0.12
N PRO A 148 -12.60 13.64 -0.03
CA PRO A 148 -11.96 14.20 1.17
C PRO A 148 -12.40 15.64 1.47
N MET A 149 -13.00 16.34 0.49
CA MET A 149 -13.50 17.71 0.66
C MET A 149 -14.96 17.78 1.09
N ALA A 150 -15.68 16.65 1.03
CA ALA A 150 -17.06 16.62 1.47
C ALA A 150 -17.17 16.74 3.00
N ASP A 151 -18.18 17.46 3.46
CA ASP A 151 -18.38 17.70 4.89
C ASP A 151 -18.52 16.40 5.68
N GLY A 152 -17.78 16.29 6.77
CA GLY A 152 -17.82 15.12 7.67
C GLY A 152 -17.12 13.88 7.15
N VAL A 153 -16.54 13.88 5.95
CA VAL A 153 -15.82 12.71 5.40
C VAL A 153 -14.44 12.55 6.03
N ILE A 154 -13.65 13.59 6.09
CA ILE A 154 -12.40 13.58 6.86
C ILE A 154 -12.54 14.54 8.02
N ILE A 155 -12.43 14.00 9.22
CA ILE A 155 -12.49 14.76 10.47
C ILE A 155 -11.36 14.35 11.41
N CYS A 156 -11.03 15.19 12.39
CA CYS A 156 -10.27 14.78 13.56
C CYS A 156 -11.18 14.57 14.78
N HIS A 157 -10.62 14.07 15.88
CA HIS A 157 -11.41 13.80 17.08
C HIS A 157 -12.11 15.07 17.61
N ALA A 158 -11.38 16.19 17.69
CA ALA A 158 -11.95 17.47 18.13
C ALA A 158 -13.12 17.96 17.24
N GLU A 159 -13.07 17.74 15.94
CA GLU A 159 -14.19 18.03 15.03
C GLU A 159 -15.35 17.06 15.23
N GLY A 160 -15.05 15.77 15.48
CA GLY A 160 -16.05 14.75 15.82
C GLY A 160 -16.82 15.09 17.10
N TYR A 161 -16.14 15.60 18.12
CA TYR A 161 -16.76 16.10 19.35
C TYR A 161 -17.71 17.27 19.07
N LYS A 162 -17.25 18.29 18.32
CA LYS A 162 -18.08 19.43 17.93
C LYS A 162 -19.34 19.02 17.15
N ARG A 163 -19.29 17.91 16.44
CA ARG A 163 -20.41 17.32 15.68
C ARG A 163 -21.29 16.41 16.52
N GLY A 164 -20.95 16.17 17.80
CA GLY A 164 -21.71 15.27 18.69
C GLY A 164 -21.59 13.78 18.35
N ILE A 165 -20.56 13.39 17.62
CA ILE A 165 -20.33 12.00 17.18
C ILE A 165 -19.10 11.35 17.79
N ALA A 166 -18.35 12.07 18.62
CA ALA A 166 -17.19 11.59 19.34
C ALA A 166 -17.14 12.14 20.77
N SER A 167 -16.36 11.52 21.65
CA SER A 167 -16.08 12.01 23.00
C SER A 167 -15.21 13.27 22.98
N ASN A 168 -15.09 13.96 24.14
CA ASN A 168 -14.33 15.21 24.22
C ASN A 168 -12.82 14.94 24.28
N HIS A 169 -12.15 15.07 23.15
CA HIS A 169 -10.69 15.01 23.02
C HIS A 169 -10.20 16.11 22.06
N GLY A 170 -8.97 16.61 22.30
CA GLY A 170 -8.40 17.74 21.56
C GLY A 170 -7.49 17.36 20.39
N ASP A 171 -7.33 16.06 20.12
CA ASP A 171 -6.45 15.57 19.08
C ASP A 171 -7.10 15.78 17.69
N VAL A 172 -6.34 16.10 16.72
CA VAL A 172 -4.86 16.11 16.57
C VAL A 172 -4.33 17.56 16.57
N THR A 173 -5.21 18.59 16.47
CA THR A 173 -4.83 19.98 16.23
C THR A 173 -4.01 20.57 17.37
N HIS A 174 -4.15 20.06 18.60
CA HIS A 174 -3.38 20.52 19.73
C HIS A 174 -1.85 20.36 19.55
N LEU A 175 -1.40 19.30 18.85
CA LEU A 175 0.02 19.12 18.49
C LEU A 175 0.46 20.17 17.49
N TRP A 176 -0.32 20.37 16.45
CA TRP A 176 0.02 21.27 15.36
C TRP A 176 0.10 22.73 15.82
N ASP A 177 -0.89 23.13 16.61
CA ASP A 177 -0.99 24.50 17.14
C ASP A 177 0.15 24.82 18.12
N GLN A 178 0.37 23.96 19.12
CA GLN A 178 1.38 24.23 20.15
C GLN A 178 2.82 24.13 19.62
N LEU A 179 3.06 23.29 18.64
CA LEU A 179 4.35 23.23 17.96
C LEU A 179 4.51 24.33 16.87
N GLY A 180 3.46 25.06 16.53
CA GLY A 180 3.51 26.09 15.49
C GLY A 180 3.93 25.52 14.12
N THR A 181 3.32 24.41 13.72
CA THR A 181 3.60 23.75 12.42
C THR A 181 2.88 24.43 11.25
N GLY A 182 1.80 25.16 11.52
CA GLY A 182 0.93 25.74 10.51
C GLY A 182 -0.05 24.73 9.86
N TYR A 183 -0.05 23.47 10.29
CA TYR A 183 -1.01 22.49 9.79
C TYR A 183 -2.41 22.77 10.31
N THR A 184 -3.40 22.49 9.46
CA THR A 184 -4.83 22.59 9.80
C THR A 184 -5.59 21.41 9.19
N MET A 185 -6.78 21.11 9.71
CA MET A 185 -7.61 20.07 9.12
C MET A 185 -8.05 20.40 7.68
N ASP A 186 -8.27 21.69 7.37
CA ASP A 186 -8.57 22.11 5.99
C ASP A 186 -7.37 21.95 5.06
N GLY A 187 -6.17 22.24 5.55
CA GLY A 187 -4.92 21.94 4.84
C GLY A 187 -4.76 20.45 4.59
N PHE A 188 -4.99 19.63 5.64
CA PHE A 188 -4.91 18.18 5.56
C PHE A 188 -5.85 17.60 4.50
N ARG A 189 -7.13 18.03 4.47
CA ARG A 189 -8.10 17.59 3.45
C ARG A 189 -7.66 17.95 2.03
N LYS A 190 -7.12 19.16 1.84
CA LYS A 190 -6.57 19.61 0.53
C LYS A 190 -5.37 18.77 0.12
N ASP A 191 -4.46 18.47 1.05
CA ASP A 191 -3.28 17.64 0.78
C ASP A 191 -3.69 16.19 0.45
N VAL A 192 -4.68 15.62 1.16
CA VAL A 192 -5.27 14.32 0.81
C VAL A 192 -5.89 14.36 -0.59
N LYS A 193 -6.67 15.39 -0.93
CA LYS A 193 -7.26 15.54 -2.27
C LYS A 193 -6.19 15.62 -3.36
N LYS A 194 -5.13 16.39 -3.11
CA LYS A 194 -3.98 16.49 -4.00
C LYS A 194 -3.28 15.14 -4.17
N ALA A 195 -3.06 14.42 -3.07
CA ALA A 195 -2.43 13.10 -3.10
C ALA A 195 -3.28 12.06 -3.87
N MET A 196 -4.62 12.12 -3.80
CA MET A 196 -5.52 11.30 -4.62
C MET A 196 -5.36 11.58 -6.11
N GLY A 197 -5.24 12.84 -6.50
CA GLY A 197 -5.02 13.25 -7.89
C GLY A 197 -3.64 12.86 -8.41
N SER A 198 -2.64 12.80 -7.54
CA SER A 198 -1.29 12.32 -7.87
C SER A 198 -1.23 10.80 -8.11
N SER A 199 -2.26 10.07 -7.66
CA SER A 199 -2.45 8.64 -7.95
C SER A 199 -3.18 8.38 -9.26
N GLY A 200 -3.60 9.40 -10.00
CA GLY A 200 -4.48 9.29 -11.16
C GLY A 200 -4.18 10.22 -12.35
N GLY A 201 -2.99 10.78 -12.49
CA GLY A 201 -2.77 11.63 -13.65
C GLY A 201 -1.40 12.31 -13.72
N SER A 202 -0.84 12.24 -14.86
CA SER A 202 0.39 12.82 -15.38
C SER A 202 0.72 14.23 -14.88
N ILE A 203 1.99 14.47 -14.62
CA ILE A 203 2.55 15.71 -14.06
C ILE A 203 3.48 16.38 -15.04
N SER A 204 3.45 17.67 -15.06
CA SER A 204 4.56 18.55 -15.39
C SER A 204 4.58 19.68 -14.35
N THR A 205 5.59 20.27 -13.84
CA THR A 205 7.04 20.40 -13.94
C THR A 205 7.48 21.16 -12.69
N THR A 206 8.57 21.14 -12.18
CA THR A 206 9.98 21.33 -12.29
C THR A 206 10.68 21.25 -10.94
N ALA A 207 11.58 20.36 -10.77
CA ALA A 207 12.90 20.43 -10.15
C ALA A 207 13.44 19.02 -9.91
N LYS A 208 14.48 18.71 -10.63
CA LYS A 208 15.54 17.69 -10.58
C LYS A 208 15.23 16.35 -9.93
N PRO A 209 15.57 15.24 -10.61
CA PRO A 209 14.98 13.92 -10.43
C PRO A 209 15.69 13.08 -9.37
N GLU A 210 14.89 12.44 -8.50
CA GLU A 210 15.32 11.18 -7.93
C GLU A 210 14.15 10.20 -7.87
N SER A 211 14.35 9.10 -8.60
CA SER A 211 13.69 7.79 -8.57
C SER A 211 12.16 7.77 -8.76
N SER A 212 11.75 7.51 -9.99
CA SER A 212 10.43 6.98 -10.34
C SER A 212 10.20 5.65 -9.61
N SER A 213 9.31 5.64 -8.62
CA SER A 213 8.87 4.40 -7.99
C SER A 213 8.01 3.62 -8.98
N VAL A 214 8.60 2.60 -9.60
CA VAL A 214 7.89 1.64 -10.46
C VAL A 214 6.87 0.89 -9.62
N LEU A 215 5.60 0.94 -10.00
CA LEU A 215 4.53 0.17 -9.36
C LEU A 215 4.41 -1.21 -10.01
N TYR A 216 4.64 -2.25 -9.21
CA TYR A 216 4.50 -3.65 -9.60
C TYR A 216 3.06 -4.11 -9.37
N ARG A 217 2.31 -4.33 -10.45
CA ARG A 217 0.93 -4.81 -10.41
C ARG A 217 0.90 -6.30 -10.63
N VAL A 218 0.19 -7.01 -9.76
CA VAL A 218 -0.04 -8.45 -9.94
C VAL A 218 -1.34 -8.65 -10.71
N GLN A 219 -1.28 -9.37 -11.82
CA GLN A 219 -2.41 -9.64 -12.68
C GLN A 219 -2.58 -11.16 -12.85
N THR A 220 -3.85 -11.59 -12.94
CA THR A 220 -4.23 -12.98 -13.19
C THR A 220 -5.23 -13.04 -14.34
N GLY A 221 -4.71 -13.10 -15.56
CA GLY A 221 -5.47 -13.15 -16.79
C GLY A 221 -5.75 -11.79 -17.45
N ALA A 222 -5.83 -11.85 -18.79
CA ALA A 222 -6.22 -10.76 -19.67
C ALA A 222 -7.15 -11.31 -20.75
N TYR A 223 -8.32 -10.71 -20.94
CA TYR A 223 -9.41 -11.24 -21.73
C TYR A 223 -9.93 -10.21 -22.73
N SER A 224 -10.21 -10.63 -23.95
CA SER A 224 -10.86 -9.80 -24.96
C SER A 224 -12.38 -9.65 -24.72
N LYS A 225 -13.00 -10.63 -24.06
CA LYS A 225 -14.43 -10.62 -23.69
C LYS A 225 -14.57 -10.31 -22.20
N LYS A 226 -15.48 -9.37 -21.87
CA LYS A 226 -15.73 -8.92 -20.51
C LYS A 226 -16.24 -10.05 -19.61
N GLU A 227 -17.10 -10.90 -20.15
CA GLU A 227 -17.73 -12.01 -19.44
C GLU A 227 -16.69 -13.03 -18.94
N ASN A 228 -15.63 -13.28 -19.71
CA ASN A 228 -14.53 -14.17 -19.31
C ASN A 228 -13.71 -13.54 -18.15
N ALA A 229 -13.49 -12.23 -18.21
CA ALA A 229 -12.83 -11.50 -17.14
C ALA A 229 -13.67 -11.47 -15.85
N GLU A 230 -15.00 -11.29 -15.96
CA GLU A 230 -15.93 -11.33 -14.82
C GLU A 230 -15.94 -12.73 -14.18
N SER A 231 -15.93 -13.79 -14.98
CA SER A 231 -15.83 -15.17 -14.50
C SER A 231 -14.52 -15.40 -13.73
N GLN A 232 -13.39 -14.95 -14.27
CA GLN A 232 -12.09 -15.06 -13.58
C GLN A 232 -12.07 -14.24 -12.30
N LEU A 233 -12.60 -13.02 -12.31
CA LEU A 233 -12.69 -12.17 -11.13
C LEU A 233 -13.51 -12.82 -10.01
N ALA A 234 -14.62 -13.48 -10.37
CA ALA A 234 -15.44 -14.21 -9.41
C ALA A 234 -14.66 -15.37 -8.75
N LYS A 235 -13.88 -16.13 -9.53
CA LYS A 235 -13.01 -17.20 -9.01
C LYS A 235 -11.93 -16.67 -8.07
N VAL A 236 -11.27 -15.57 -8.46
CA VAL A 236 -10.23 -14.90 -7.64
C VAL A 236 -10.81 -14.43 -6.30
N LYS A 237 -11.99 -13.81 -6.32
CA LYS A 237 -12.69 -13.38 -5.09
C LYS A 237 -13.14 -14.56 -4.23
N ALA A 238 -13.65 -15.62 -4.83
CA ALA A 238 -14.03 -16.85 -4.12
C ALA A 238 -12.83 -17.53 -3.43
N ALA A 239 -11.63 -17.38 -4.00
CA ALA A 239 -10.39 -17.86 -3.40
C ALA A 239 -9.82 -16.94 -2.30
N GLY A 240 -10.52 -15.85 -1.96
CA GLY A 240 -10.16 -14.94 -0.86
C GLY A 240 -9.23 -13.79 -1.25
N PHE A 241 -9.04 -13.54 -2.55
CA PHE A 241 -8.22 -12.42 -3.02
C PHE A 241 -9.06 -11.18 -3.35
N ASP A 242 -8.56 -10.00 -3.00
CA ASP A 242 -9.18 -8.72 -3.34
C ASP A 242 -8.78 -8.30 -4.77
N GLY A 243 -9.42 -8.94 -5.77
CA GLY A 243 -9.19 -8.67 -7.18
C GLY A 243 -10.19 -7.68 -7.76
N TYR A 244 -9.75 -6.93 -8.75
CA TYR A 244 -10.62 -6.04 -9.54
C TYR A 244 -10.26 -6.08 -11.04
N MET A 245 -11.23 -5.70 -11.86
CA MET A 245 -11.07 -5.69 -13.31
C MET A 245 -10.69 -4.30 -13.79
N VAL A 246 -9.68 -4.21 -14.65
CA VAL A 246 -9.29 -2.98 -15.35
C VAL A 246 -9.36 -3.21 -16.86
N LYS A 247 -9.83 -2.22 -17.61
CA LYS A 247 -9.75 -2.22 -19.06
C LYS A 247 -8.53 -1.44 -19.50
N VAL A 248 -7.62 -2.11 -20.20
CA VAL A 248 -6.41 -1.51 -20.76
C VAL A 248 -6.37 -1.88 -22.23
N ASP A 249 -6.39 -0.87 -23.09
CA ASP A 249 -6.55 -1.04 -24.53
C ASP A 249 -7.84 -1.82 -24.86
N SER A 250 -7.74 -2.92 -25.58
CA SER A 250 -8.87 -3.80 -25.95
C SER A 250 -9.08 -4.97 -24.95
N LEU A 251 -8.30 -5.06 -23.85
CA LEU A 251 -8.31 -6.20 -22.93
C LEU A 251 -8.86 -5.85 -21.56
N TYR A 252 -9.63 -6.77 -21.00
CA TYR A 252 -10.07 -6.78 -19.60
C TYR A 252 -9.09 -7.61 -18.78
N LYS A 253 -8.35 -6.96 -17.85
CA LYS A 253 -7.33 -7.58 -17.02
C LYS A 253 -7.81 -7.68 -15.59
N ILE A 254 -7.54 -8.81 -14.92
CA ILE A 254 -7.84 -8.99 -13.51
C ILE A 254 -6.57 -8.67 -12.71
N GLN A 255 -6.65 -7.65 -11.87
CA GLN A 255 -5.53 -7.18 -11.05
C GLN A 255 -5.79 -7.51 -9.58
N VAL A 256 -4.75 -8.03 -8.90
CA VAL A 256 -4.75 -8.42 -7.48
C VAL A 256 -3.60 -7.70 -6.77
N GLY A 257 -3.79 -6.42 -6.55
CA GLY A 257 -2.82 -5.56 -5.89
C GLY A 257 -1.85 -4.82 -6.83
N ALA A 258 -1.23 -3.78 -6.25
CA ALA A 258 -0.16 -3.00 -6.86
C ALA A 258 0.84 -2.62 -5.75
N TYR A 259 2.12 -2.86 -5.97
CA TYR A 259 3.16 -2.79 -4.95
C TYR A 259 4.31 -1.89 -5.40
N SER A 260 4.83 -1.07 -4.50
CA SER A 260 6.04 -0.26 -4.75
C SER A 260 7.32 -1.11 -4.69
N GLN A 261 7.27 -2.26 -4.02
CA GLN A 261 8.37 -3.20 -3.93
C GLN A 261 8.05 -4.49 -4.70
N LYS A 262 8.95 -4.91 -5.58
CA LYS A 262 8.78 -6.12 -6.39
C LYS A 262 8.63 -7.38 -5.53
N ALA A 263 9.35 -7.49 -4.42
CA ALA A 263 9.26 -8.61 -3.50
C ALA A 263 7.82 -8.85 -2.98
N ASN A 264 7.07 -7.78 -2.70
CA ASN A 264 5.68 -7.88 -2.25
C ASN A 264 4.74 -8.32 -3.39
N ALA A 265 5.01 -7.86 -4.62
CA ALA A 265 4.29 -8.33 -5.81
C ALA A 265 4.59 -9.82 -6.08
N THR A 266 5.85 -10.24 -5.94
CA THR A 266 6.25 -11.64 -6.08
C THR A 266 5.54 -12.53 -5.06
N ALA A 267 5.53 -12.14 -3.79
CA ALA A 267 4.84 -12.89 -2.73
C ALA A 267 3.31 -13.01 -2.98
N MET A 268 2.70 -12.00 -3.60
CA MET A 268 1.29 -12.07 -3.98
C MET A 268 1.07 -12.98 -5.20
N ALA A 269 1.95 -12.93 -6.20
CA ALA A 269 1.91 -13.83 -7.36
C ALA A 269 2.04 -15.29 -6.91
N GLU A 270 3.01 -15.62 -6.07
CA GLU A 270 3.19 -16.96 -5.48
C GLU A 270 1.95 -17.43 -4.71
N LYS A 271 1.29 -16.54 -3.96
CA LYS A 271 0.02 -16.87 -3.29
C LYS A 271 -1.10 -17.20 -4.27
N LEU A 272 -1.21 -16.47 -5.37
CA LEU A 272 -2.18 -16.77 -6.43
C LEU A 272 -1.89 -18.11 -7.10
N GLU A 273 -0.62 -18.36 -7.43
CA GLU A 273 -0.16 -19.61 -8.05
C GLU A 273 -0.41 -20.82 -7.12
N SER A 274 -0.17 -20.67 -5.81
CA SER A 274 -0.48 -21.70 -4.81
C SER A 274 -1.97 -22.06 -4.73
N LYS A 275 -2.85 -21.20 -5.24
CA LYS A 275 -4.30 -21.40 -5.38
C LYS A 275 -4.74 -21.78 -6.79
N GLY A 276 -3.79 -22.07 -7.68
CA GLY A 276 -4.05 -22.51 -9.04
C GLY A 276 -4.39 -21.42 -10.05
N PHE A 277 -4.04 -20.16 -9.75
CA PHE A 277 -4.19 -19.03 -10.67
C PHE A 277 -2.85 -18.71 -11.33
N ASP A 278 -2.81 -18.57 -12.63
CA ASP A 278 -1.67 -17.96 -13.30
C ASP A 278 -1.52 -16.51 -12.83
N ALA A 279 -0.32 -16.13 -12.41
CA ALA A 279 -0.06 -14.78 -11.94
C ALA A 279 1.16 -14.18 -12.64
N PHE A 280 1.09 -12.91 -12.97
CA PHE A 280 2.21 -12.18 -13.56
C PHE A 280 2.29 -10.76 -13.03
N ILE A 281 3.50 -10.25 -12.93
CA ILE A 281 3.79 -8.92 -12.42
C ILE A 281 4.00 -7.98 -13.60
N THR A 282 3.30 -6.83 -13.58
CA THR A 282 3.45 -5.78 -14.60
C THR A 282 3.85 -4.46 -13.96
N THR A 283 4.52 -3.59 -14.72
CA THR A 283 4.77 -2.20 -14.37
C THR A 283 3.81 -1.26 -15.10
N THR A 284 3.85 0.04 -14.85
CA THR A 284 2.92 1.05 -15.37
C THR A 284 2.37 0.79 -16.78
N GLY A 285 1.05 0.90 -16.93
CA GLY A 285 0.35 0.84 -18.23
C GLY A 285 -0.01 -0.56 -18.72
N GLY A 286 0.23 -1.61 -17.92
CA GLY A 286 -0.21 -2.96 -18.26
C GLY A 286 0.68 -3.71 -19.25
N GLN A 287 1.84 -3.19 -19.59
CA GLN A 287 2.89 -4.00 -20.21
C GLN A 287 3.52 -4.91 -19.17
N ALA A 288 3.69 -6.19 -19.51
CA ALA A 288 4.45 -7.11 -18.68
C ALA A 288 5.83 -6.50 -18.42
N ALA A 289 6.22 -6.38 -17.15
CA ALA A 289 7.63 -6.18 -16.85
C ALA A 289 8.37 -7.34 -17.51
N SER A 290 9.21 -7.05 -18.49
CA SER A 290 10.00 -8.10 -19.10
C SER A 290 10.79 -8.77 -17.96
N VAL A 291 10.74 -10.09 -17.89
CA VAL A 291 11.45 -10.91 -16.89
C VAL A 291 12.96 -10.60 -16.90
N ALA A 292 13.42 -9.93 -17.95
CA ALA A 292 14.77 -9.42 -18.14
C ALA A 292 15.29 -8.51 -16.99
N ASP A 293 14.43 -7.81 -16.24
CA ASP A 293 14.89 -6.92 -15.15
C ASP A 293 15.24 -7.67 -13.85
N THR A 294 15.07 -8.98 -13.79
CA THR A 294 15.35 -9.83 -12.63
C THR A 294 16.25 -11.01 -12.92
N LEU A 295 16.93 -11.00 -14.05
CA LEU A 295 17.93 -12.04 -14.32
C LEU A 295 19.06 -11.96 -13.30
N ILE A 296 19.37 -13.10 -12.71
CA ILE A 296 20.57 -13.30 -11.90
C ILE A 296 21.45 -14.36 -12.55
N VAL A 297 22.73 -14.34 -12.24
CA VAL A 297 23.67 -15.38 -12.70
C VAL A 297 23.18 -16.74 -12.18
N GLY A 298 23.09 -17.72 -13.07
CA GLY A 298 22.57 -19.05 -12.80
C GLY A 298 21.13 -19.29 -13.26
N ASP A 299 20.37 -18.23 -13.58
CA ASP A 299 19.01 -18.38 -14.12
C ASP A 299 18.99 -19.15 -15.43
N THR A 300 17.89 -19.87 -15.66
CA THR A 300 17.54 -20.46 -16.95
C THR A 300 16.64 -19.52 -17.74
N VAL A 301 16.99 -19.37 -19.03
CA VAL A 301 16.28 -18.42 -19.92
C VAL A 301 16.07 -19.02 -21.31
N LYS A 302 15.06 -18.54 -22.01
CA LYS A 302 14.92 -18.66 -23.46
C LYS A 302 15.21 -17.31 -24.13
N MET A 303 15.77 -17.37 -25.32
CA MET A 303 16.06 -16.19 -26.14
C MET A 303 14.97 -15.99 -27.19
N GLN A 304 14.54 -14.77 -27.40
CA GLN A 304 13.64 -14.43 -28.50
C GLN A 304 14.30 -14.73 -29.84
N LYS A 305 13.57 -15.40 -30.73
CA LYS A 305 14.06 -15.71 -32.08
C LYS A 305 14.39 -14.43 -32.85
N GLY A 306 15.57 -14.39 -33.47
CA GLY A 306 16.07 -13.21 -34.17
C GLY A 306 16.75 -12.16 -33.29
N ALA A 307 16.91 -12.39 -31.99
CA ALA A 307 17.69 -11.50 -31.12
C ALA A 307 19.13 -11.37 -31.63
N PRO A 308 19.67 -10.15 -31.78
CA PRO A 308 21.06 -9.97 -32.21
C PRO A 308 22.04 -10.29 -31.09
N VAL A 309 23.24 -10.66 -31.44
CA VAL A 309 24.36 -10.66 -30.51
C VAL A 309 24.54 -9.22 -29.98
N TYR A 310 24.84 -9.08 -28.70
CA TYR A 310 24.91 -7.77 -28.04
C TYR A 310 25.83 -6.79 -28.79
N ASN A 311 25.30 -5.63 -29.16
CA ASN A 311 25.96 -4.58 -29.97
C ASN A 311 26.43 -5.01 -31.36
N MET A 312 25.83 -6.08 -31.91
CA MET A 312 26.16 -6.56 -33.28
C MET A 312 24.90 -6.46 -34.16
N SER A 313 25.11 -6.44 -35.49
CA SER A 313 24.05 -6.45 -36.50
C SER A 313 23.63 -7.86 -36.93
N TYR A 314 24.23 -8.91 -36.41
CA TYR A 314 23.93 -10.32 -36.71
C TYR A 314 23.41 -11.05 -35.45
N GLY A 315 22.63 -12.10 -35.68
CA GLY A 315 22.04 -12.94 -34.63
C GLY A 315 22.88 -14.18 -34.32
N PHE A 316 22.27 -15.05 -33.53
CA PHE A 316 22.83 -16.38 -33.23
C PHE A 316 22.37 -17.39 -34.27
N ASN A 317 22.99 -18.56 -34.28
CA ASN A 317 22.49 -19.69 -35.04
C ASN A 317 21.13 -20.15 -34.53
N ASP A 318 20.28 -20.67 -35.41
CA ASP A 318 18.86 -21.01 -35.08
C ASP A 318 18.73 -21.93 -33.86
N TRP A 319 19.62 -22.91 -33.70
CA TRP A 319 19.59 -23.84 -32.57
C TRP A 319 19.75 -23.16 -31.21
N VAL A 320 20.39 -21.98 -31.14
CA VAL A 320 20.53 -21.22 -29.88
C VAL A 320 19.19 -20.68 -29.40
N TYR A 321 18.36 -20.20 -30.32
CA TYR A 321 17.04 -19.68 -30.00
C TYR A 321 16.08 -20.76 -29.49
N ASP A 322 16.28 -22.01 -29.94
CA ASP A 322 15.46 -23.15 -29.53
C ASP A 322 15.97 -23.81 -28.23
N SER A 323 17.16 -23.41 -27.76
CA SER A 323 17.83 -23.98 -26.59
C SER A 323 17.37 -23.30 -25.29
N VAL A 324 17.44 -24.05 -24.18
CA VAL A 324 17.46 -23.49 -22.84
C VAL A 324 18.86 -22.95 -22.56
N LEU A 325 18.96 -21.72 -22.11
CA LEU A 325 20.20 -21.03 -21.85
C LEU A 325 20.34 -20.71 -20.36
N TYR A 326 21.56 -20.68 -19.87
CA TYR A 326 21.93 -20.31 -18.51
C TYR A 326 22.59 -18.93 -18.52
N VAL A 327 22.14 -18.04 -17.63
CA VAL A 327 22.76 -16.73 -17.41
C VAL A 327 24.10 -16.92 -16.71
N ARG A 328 25.18 -16.46 -17.34
CA ARG A 328 26.56 -16.64 -16.87
C ARG A 328 27.16 -15.37 -16.29
N GLU A 329 26.78 -14.21 -16.83
CA GLU A 329 27.25 -12.90 -16.39
C GLU A 329 26.21 -11.84 -16.77
N ILE A 330 26.09 -10.79 -15.97
CA ILE A 330 25.22 -9.64 -16.26
C ILE A 330 26.01 -8.35 -16.04
N LYS A 331 26.12 -7.55 -17.11
CA LYS A 331 26.72 -6.21 -17.09
C LYS A 331 25.72 -5.19 -17.68
N GLY A 332 24.95 -4.55 -16.84
CA GLY A 332 23.90 -3.62 -17.29
C GLY A 332 22.86 -4.35 -18.15
N ASN A 333 22.74 -3.98 -19.42
CA ASN A 333 21.84 -4.66 -20.37
C ASN A 333 22.48 -5.85 -21.08
N CYS A 334 23.79 -6.01 -21.00
CA CYS A 334 24.51 -7.13 -21.58
C CYS A 334 24.42 -8.36 -20.68
N VAL A 335 23.87 -9.45 -21.20
CA VAL A 335 23.77 -10.73 -20.51
C VAL A 335 24.55 -11.78 -21.29
N VAL A 336 25.53 -12.39 -20.65
CA VAL A 336 26.29 -13.52 -21.22
C VAL A 336 25.49 -14.79 -20.91
N VAL A 337 25.23 -15.58 -21.96
CA VAL A 337 24.44 -16.82 -21.87
C VAL A 337 25.21 -18.01 -22.37
N SER A 338 24.86 -19.19 -21.89
CA SER A 338 25.44 -20.46 -22.31
C SER A 338 24.37 -21.55 -22.34
N THR A 339 24.52 -22.51 -23.20
CA THR A 339 23.72 -23.75 -23.19
C THR A 339 24.14 -24.72 -22.09
N GLN A 340 25.22 -24.42 -21.36
CA GLN A 340 25.73 -25.23 -20.25
C GLN A 340 25.82 -24.39 -18.97
N LYS A 341 25.57 -25.03 -17.82
CA LYS A 341 25.70 -24.38 -16.50
C LYS A 341 27.12 -23.92 -16.18
N THR A 342 28.10 -24.63 -16.69
CA THR A 342 29.55 -24.36 -16.51
C THR A 342 30.26 -24.51 -17.85
N GLY A 343 31.48 -23.98 -17.97
CA GLY A 343 32.27 -24.10 -19.20
C GLY A 343 32.08 -22.94 -20.19
N ALA A 344 32.21 -23.21 -21.48
CA ALA A 344 32.19 -22.21 -22.54
C ALA A 344 30.86 -21.45 -22.61
N VAL A 345 30.93 -20.16 -22.93
CA VAL A 345 29.75 -19.32 -23.16
C VAL A 345 29.29 -19.40 -24.61
N THR A 346 27.98 -19.24 -24.84
CA THR A 346 27.43 -19.25 -26.21
C THR A 346 27.48 -17.86 -26.84
N GLY A 347 27.34 -16.80 -26.03
CA GLY A 347 27.44 -15.43 -26.48
C GLY A 347 26.80 -14.45 -25.52
N SER A 348 26.71 -13.20 -25.93
CA SER A 348 26.03 -12.15 -25.15
C SER A 348 24.87 -11.55 -25.94
N VAL A 349 23.83 -11.17 -25.22
CA VAL A 349 22.57 -10.63 -25.78
C VAL A 349 22.05 -9.52 -24.89
N ASP A 350 21.27 -8.58 -25.44
CA ASP A 350 20.56 -7.60 -24.61
C ASP A 350 19.49 -8.30 -23.77
N LYS A 351 19.46 -8.02 -22.46
CA LYS A 351 18.54 -8.64 -21.50
C LYS A 351 17.06 -8.58 -21.94
N LYS A 352 16.67 -7.57 -22.76
CA LYS A 352 15.30 -7.42 -23.26
C LYS A 352 14.84 -8.56 -24.15
N TYR A 353 15.77 -9.33 -24.73
CA TYR A 353 15.48 -10.49 -25.57
C TYR A 353 15.47 -11.83 -24.83
N LEU A 354 15.66 -11.81 -23.52
CA LEU A 354 15.67 -13.01 -22.68
C LEU A 354 14.38 -13.17 -21.90
N ILE A 355 13.87 -14.38 -21.85
CA ILE A 355 12.68 -14.76 -21.07
C ILE A 355 13.13 -15.80 -20.05
N LYS A 356 13.00 -15.49 -18.76
CA LYS A 356 13.29 -16.43 -17.68
C LYS A 356 12.26 -17.55 -17.68
N ILE A 357 12.73 -18.80 -17.49
CA ILE A 357 11.90 -20.01 -17.48
C ILE A 357 12.17 -20.85 -16.24
#